data_51fc3f562276272b2da27c46332c4a92
#
_entry.id   51fc3f562276272b2da27c46332c4a92
#
_cell.length_a   1.000
_cell.length_b   1.000
_cell.length_c   1.000
_cell.angle_alpha   90.00
_cell.angle_beta   90.00
_cell.angle_gamma   90.00
#
_symmetry.space_group_name_H-M   'P 1'
#
loop_
_entity.id
_entity.type
_entity.pdbx_description
1 polymer ?
#
loop_
_entity_poly.entity_id
_entity_poly.type
_entity_poly.pdbx_seq_one_letter_code
_entity_poly.pdbx_strand_id
1 'polypeptide(L)'
;LVKLRPNSTVSIKTTLSEGSESSSVFVESDSDESISVGDLFERDGSFWSVTRIEVGDKMSVKSCKAEEIVSMWAVNKNTCVVKITLTVEETSIASTIDCDPEKEFSCGTVMRIDGRRWRIRAIHTGEGRTVRGKRVAADIRRMYLHPVVKS
;
A
#
# COMPACT_ATOMS: atom_id res chain seq x y z
N LEU A 1 -10.59 44.30 17.68
CA LEU A 1 -11.57 43.29 17.29
C LEU A 1 -10.94 42.30 16.31
N VAL A 2 -10.70 41.09 16.80
CA VAL A 2 -10.21 40.00 15.96
C VAL A 2 -11.42 39.47 15.21
N LYS A 3 -11.38 39.59 13.90
CA LYS A 3 -12.44 39.10 13.05
C LYS A 3 -12.13 37.66 12.66
N LEU A 4 -12.96 36.72 13.10
CA LEU A 4 -12.83 35.32 12.72
C LEU A 4 -13.24 35.14 11.27
N ARG A 5 -12.34 34.66 10.45
CA ARG A 5 -12.68 34.23 9.10
C ARG A 5 -13.16 32.78 9.16
N PRO A 6 -14.31 32.49 8.58
CA PRO A 6 -14.66 31.09 8.41
C PRO A 6 -13.63 30.47 7.46
N ASN A 7 -13.06 29.33 7.86
CA ASN A 7 -12.15 28.61 7.01
C ASN A 7 -12.93 28.07 5.81
N SER A 8 -12.39 28.31 4.61
CA SER A 8 -12.90 27.66 3.41
C SER A 8 -12.39 26.24 3.40
N THR A 9 -13.29 25.30 3.13
CA THR A 9 -12.91 23.90 2.97
C THR A 9 -13.02 23.51 1.50
N VAL A 10 -12.21 22.57 1.09
CA VAL A 10 -12.24 21.99 -0.24
C VAL A 10 -12.38 20.49 -0.13
N SER A 11 -13.04 19.89 -1.11
CA SER A 11 -13.17 18.44 -1.22
C SER A 11 -12.19 17.95 -2.26
N ILE A 12 -11.26 17.12 -1.85
CA ILE A 12 -10.19 16.62 -2.72
C ILE A 12 -10.55 15.21 -3.17
N LYS A 13 -10.60 15.00 -4.48
CA LYS A 13 -10.81 13.68 -5.04
C LYS A 13 -9.59 12.82 -4.71
N THR A 14 -9.81 11.75 -3.95
CA THR A 14 -8.72 10.92 -3.43
C THR A 14 -8.98 9.46 -3.78
N THR A 15 -7.97 8.81 -4.35
CA THR A 15 -8.01 7.38 -4.58
C THR A 15 -7.30 6.71 -3.40
N LEU A 16 -8.06 5.88 -2.67
CA LEU A 16 -7.56 5.13 -1.53
C LEU A 16 -7.25 3.72 -1.97
N SER A 17 -6.02 3.29 -1.74
CA SER A 17 -5.60 1.91 -2.05
C SER A 17 -5.38 1.14 -0.75
N GLU A 18 -6.03 -0.01 -0.64
CA GLU A 18 -5.90 -0.92 0.47
C GLU A 18 -5.66 -2.30 -0.09
N GLY A 19 -4.40 -2.77 0.00
CA GLY A 19 -4.02 -4.01 -0.64
C GLY A 19 -4.21 -3.94 -2.14
N SER A 20 -4.93 -4.90 -2.70
CA SER A 20 -5.25 -4.95 -4.12
C SER A 20 -6.50 -4.15 -4.51
N GLU A 21 -7.19 -3.61 -3.51
CA GLU A 21 -8.43 -2.85 -3.72
C GLU A 21 -8.16 -1.35 -3.74
N SER A 22 -8.95 -0.62 -4.52
CA SER A 22 -8.91 0.84 -4.52
C SER A 22 -10.33 1.40 -4.62
N SER A 23 -10.51 2.58 -4.04
CA SER A 23 -11.79 3.29 -4.07
C SER A 23 -11.55 4.77 -4.21
N SER A 24 -12.52 5.49 -4.75
CA SER A 24 -12.46 6.95 -4.87
C SER A 24 -13.38 7.57 -3.83
N VAL A 25 -12.84 8.52 -3.08
CA VAL A 25 -13.59 9.25 -2.07
C VAL A 25 -13.23 10.74 -2.17
N PHE A 26 -13.98 11.57 -1.47
CA PHE A 26 -13.64 12.98 -1.31
C PHE A 26 -13.16 13.21 0.11
N VAL A 27 -11.97 13.77 0.24
CA VAL A 27 -11.39 14.11 1.54
C VAL A 27 -11.50 15.61 1.71
N GLU A 28 -12.09 16.06 2.80
CA GLU A 28 -12.20 17.48 3.09
C GLU A 28 -10.96 18.00 3.79
N SER A 29 -10.55 19.18 3.41
CA SER A 29 -9.39 19.84 4.00
C SER A 29 -9.62 21.35 3.97
N ASP A 30 -8.95 22.08 4.86
CA ASP A 30 -8.91 23.52 4.78
C ASP A 30 -8.19 23.92 3.49
N SER A 31 -8.70 24.96 2.81
CA SER A 31 -8.17 25.36 1.50
C SER A 31 -6.70 25.76 1.53
N ASP A 32 -6.26 26.32 2.65
CA ASP A 32 -4.88 26.79 2.83
C ASP A 32 -3.94 25.78 3.52
N GLU A 33 -4.44 24.60 3.81
CA GLU A 33 -3.61 23.56 4.41
C GLU A 33 -2.59 23.03 3.40
N SER A 34 -1.34 22.91 3.84
CA SER A 34 -0.29 22.30 3.02
C SER A 34 -0.35 20.79 3.14
N ILE A 35 -0.41 20.12 2.00
CA ILE A 35 -0.44 18.65 1.93
C ILE A 35 0.80 18.20 1.18
N SER A 36 1.50 17.22 1.74
CA SER A 36 2.74 16.69 1.18
C SER A 36 2.66 15.19 1.01
N VAL A 37 3.37 14.68 0.02
CA VAL A 37 3.56 13.22 -0.13
C VAL A 37 4.22 12.70 1.15
N GLY A 38 3.66 11.64 1.72
CA GLY A 38 4.09 11.09 3.00
C GLY A 38 3.23 11.53 4.19
N ASP A 39 2.38 12.52 4.02
CA ASP A 39 1.47 12.94 5.08
C ASP A 39 0.48 11.84 5.41
N LEU A 40 0.14 11.75 6.69
CA LEU A 40 -0.83 10.78 7.19
C LEU A 40 -2.14 11.47 7.51
N PHE A 41 -3.24 10.81 7.19
CA PHE A 41 -4.56 11.24 7.64
C PHE A 41 -5.37 10.03 8.08
N GLU A 42 -6.32 10.28 8.96
CA GLU A 42 -7.21 9.23 9.48
C GLU A 42 -8.55 9.29 8.76
N ARG A 43 -9.05 8.11 8.38
CA ARG A 43 -10.38 7.97 7.81
C ARG A 43 -10.93 6.60 8.16
N ASP A 44 -12.14 6.57 8.72
CA ASP A 44 -12.84 5.33 9.08
C ASP A 44 -11.99 4.37 9.94
N GLY A 45 -11.25 4.95 10.90
CA GLY A 45 -10.45 4.17 11.83
C GLY A 45 -9.11 3.67 11.29
N SER A 46 -8.77 4.02 10.07
CA SER A 46 -7.51 3.64 9.43
C SER A 46 -6.66 4.86 9.14
N PHE A 47 -5.34 4.67 9.13
CA PHE A 47 -4.39 5.70 8.71
C PHE A 47 -4.00 5.49 7.26
N TRP A 48 -3.98 6.60 6.52
CA TRP A 48 -3.65 6.61 5.10
C TRP A 48 -2.47 7.53 4.87
N SER A 49 -1.56 7.13 3.99
CA SER A 49 -0.39 7.93 3.63
C SER A 49 -0.54 8.43 2.20
N VAL A 50 -0.40 9.73 2.01
CA VAL A 50 -0.45 10.35 0.68
C VAL A 50 0.77 9.90 -0.12
N THR A 51 0.53 9.32 -1.30
CA THR A 51 1.60 8.81 -2.16
C THR A 51 1.79 9.64 -3.42
N ARG A 52 0.76 10.36 -3.86
CA ARG A 52 0.83 11.18 -5.06
C ARG A 52 -0.15 12.34 -4.95
N ILE A 53 0.26 13.49 -5.44
CA ILE A 53 -0.57 14.69 -5.52
C ILE A 53 -0.52 15.20 -6.96
N GLU A 54 -1.67 15.38 -7.58
CA GLU A 54 -1.80 15.97 -8.92
C GLU A 54 -2.46 17.32 -8.84
N VAL A 55 -1.83 18.30 -9.48
CA VAL A 55 -2.39 19.63 -9.67
C VAL A 55 -2.80 19.78 -11.14
N GLY A 56 -3.24 20.95 -11.56
CA GLY A 56 -3.70 21.18 -12.93
C GLY A 56 -2.74 20.65 -14.00
N ASP A 57 -3.27 20.29 -15.17
CA ASP A 57 -2.52 19.76 -16.31
C ASP A 57 -1.81 18.43 -16.03
N LYS A 58 -2.36 17.63 -15.10
CA LYS A 58 -1.82 16.31 -14.72
C LYS A 58 -0.39 16.36 -14.20
N MET A 59 0.02 17.50 -13.66
CA MET A 59 1.35 17.62 -13.04
C MET A 59 1.35 17.04 -11.64
N SER A 60 2.33 16.19 -11.34
CA SER A 60 2.53 15.65 -9.99
C SER A 60 3.48 16.56 -9.23
N VAL A 61 3.13 16.86 -7.99
CA VAL A 61 3.97 17.65 -7.08
C VAL A 61 4.13 16.90 -5.78
N LYS A 62 5.17 17.25 -5.03
CA LYS A 62 5.42 16.63 -3.73
C LYS A 62 4.70 17.34 -2.59
N SER A 63 4.34 18.60 -2.79
CA SER A 63 3.67 19.40 -1.78
C SER A 63 2.96 20.57 -2.46
N CYS A 64 1.78 20.89 -1.95
CA CYS A 64 1.04 22.09 -2.37
C CYS A 64 -0.10 22.37 -1.38
N LYS A 65 -0.80 23.47 -1.60
CA LYS A 65 -1.98 23.77 -0.81
C LYS A 65 -3.17 22.95 -1.28
N ALA A 66 -4.05 22.59 -0.34
CA ALA A 66 -5.23 21.77 -0.64
C ALA A 66 -6.07 22.34 -1.78
N GLU A 67 -6.22 23.68 -1.85
CA GLU A 67 -7.00 24.33 -2.90
C GLU A 67 -6.44 24.13 -4.32
N GLU A 68 -5.16 23.77 -4.43
CA GLU A 68 -4.49 23.55 -5.71
C GLU A 68 -4.55 22.09 -6.17
N ILE A 69 -5.00 21.20 -5.31
CA ILE A 69 -5.01 19.75 -5.62
C ILE A 69 -6.22 19.40 -6.48
N VAL A 70 -5.97 18.77 -7.61
CA VAL A 70 -7.02 18.22 -8.48
C VAL A 70 -7.37 16.81 -8.04
N SER A 71 -6.37 15.99 -7.75
CA SER A 71 -6.54 14.62 -7.29
C SER A 71 -5.33 14.22 -6.45
N MET A 72 -5.55 13.29 -5.52
CA MET A 72 -4.45 12.69 -4.78
C MET A 72 -4.69 11.20 -4.60
N TRP A 73 -3.63 10.50 -4.27
CA TRP A 73 -3.63 9.06 -4.02
C TRP A 73 -3.05 8.80 -2.64
N ALA A 74 -3.64 7.84 -1.93
CA ALA A 74 -3.16 7.45 -0.61
C ALA A 74 -3.26 5.94 -0.44
N VAL A 75 -2.37 5.39 0.37
CA VAL A 75 -2.35 3.95 0.67
C VAL A 75 -2.63 3.74 2.15
N ASN A 76 -3.30 2.61 2.46
CA ASN A 76 -3.58 2.24 3.83
C ASN A 76 -2.27 1.82 4.51
N LYS A 77 -1.95 2.48 5.62
CA LYS A 77 -0.72 2.19 6.38
C LYS A 77 -0.80 0.90 7.18
N ASN A 78 -2.00 0.41 7.41
CA ASN A 78 -2.21 -0.83 8.15
C ASN A 78 -2.20 -2.07 7.25
N THR A 79 -2.06 -1.88 5.94
CA THR A 79 -2.09 -2.96 4.96
C THR A 79 -0.96 -2.78 3.96
N CYS A 80 -0.33 -3.89 3.59
CA CYS A 80 0.64 -3.86 2.51
C CYS A 80 0.39 -5.00 1.54
N VAL A 81 0.77 -4.80 0.28
CA VAL A 81 0.63 -5.79 -0.78
C VAL A 81 1.98 -6.46 -1.01
N VAL A 82 2.03 -7.77 -0.87
CA VAL A 82 3.23 -8.54 -1.17
C VAL A 82 3.01 -9.29 -2.47
N LYS A 83 3.89 -9.08 -3.43
CA LYS A 83 3.86 -9.81 -4.70
C LYS A 83 4.37 -11.22 -4.48
N ILE A 84 3.69 -12.20 -5.05
CA ILE A 84 4.08 -13.60 -4.94
C ILE A 84 4.12 -14.26 -6.30
N THR A 85 4.95 -15.27 -6.41
CA THR A 85 4.99 -16.15 -7.58
C THR A 85 4.73 -17.57 -7.09
N LEU A 86 3.66 -18.17 -7.60
CA LEU A 86 3.28 -19.54 -7.28
C LEU A 86 3.76 -20.43 -8.41
N THR A 87 4.68 -21.33 -8.09
CA THR A 87 5.26 -22.22 -9.10
C THR A 87 4.77 -23.65 -8.87
N VAL A 88 4.14 -24.21 -9.90
CA VAL A 88 3.69 -25.61 -9.91
C VAL A 88 4.35 -26.25 -11.13
N GLU A 89 5.27 -27.19 -10.89
CA GLU A 89 6.05 -27.84 -11.95
C GLU A 89 6.78 -26.78 -12.80
N GLU A 90 6.43 -26.65 -14.08
CA GLU A 90 7.05 -25.69 -14.98
C GLU A 90 6.23 -24.40 -15.16
N THR A 91 5.09 -24.30 -14.48
CA THR A 91 4.18 -23.16 -14.61
C THR A 91 4.31 -22.22 -13.42
N SER A 92 4.45 -20.94 -13.69
CA SER A 92 4.49 -19.90 -12.67
C SER A 92 3.34 -18.93 -12.85
N ILE A 93 2.69 -18.60 -11.73
CA ILE A 93 1.57 -17.67 -11.70
C ILE A 93 1.93 -16.52 -10.77
N ALA A 94 1.83 -15.30 -11.29
CA ALA A 94 2.03 -14.10 -10.47
C ALA A 94 0.71 -13.72 -9.79
N SER A 95 0.80 -13.39 -8.51
CA SER A 95 -0.36 -12.96 -7.73
C SER A 95 0.09 -11.99 -6.64
N THR A 96 -0.82 -11.60 -5.78
CA THR A 96 -0.52 -10.74 -4.64
C THR A 96 -1.27 -11.22 -3.40
N ILE A 97 -0.73 -10.89 -2.24
CA ILE A 97 -1.42 -11.09 -0.97
C ILE A 97 -1.44 -9.78 -0.20
N ASP A 98 -2.53 -9.55 0.52
CA ASP A 98 -2.69 -8.39 1.37
C ASP A 98 -2.44 -8.79 2.81
N CYS A 99 -1.62 -8.02 3.52
CA CYS A 99 -1.28 -8.36 4.90
C CYS A 99 -0.83 -7.13 5.67
N ASP A 100 -0.67 -7.30 6.98
CA ASP A 100 -0.11 -6.27 7.85
C ASP A 100 1.35 -6.03 7.46
N PRO A 101 1.80 -4.75 7.35
CA PRO A 101 3.19 -4.44 7.02
C PRO A 101 4.22 -5.07 7.96
N GLU A 102 3.85 -5.32 9.21
CA GLU A 102 4.72 -5.91 10.21
C GLU A 102 4.66 -7.44 10.27
N LYS A 103 3.81 -8.05 9.44
CA LYS A 103 3.71 -9.49 9.40
C LYS A 103 5.04 -10.10 8.93
N GLU A 104 5.54 -11.07 9.68
CA GLU A 104 6.77 -11.76 9.34
C GLU A 104 6.51 -12.98 8.47
N PHE A 105 7.36 -13.14 7.46
CA PHE A 105 7.38 -14.33 6.61
C PHE A 105 8.78 -14.95 6.70
N SER A 106 8.81 -16.26 6.87
CA SER A 106 10.07 -17.00 6.98
C SER A 106 10.20 -18.02 5.86
N CYS A 107 11.38 -18.11 5.28
CA CYS A 107 11.67 -19.13 4.27
C CYS A 107 11.52 -20.53 4.88
N GLY A 108 10.90 -21.43 4.13
CA GLY A 108 10.64 -22.80 4.57
C GLY A 108 9.31 -22.99 5.32
N THR A 109 8.63 -21.92 5.69
CA THR A 109 7.32 -22.05 6.35
C THR A 109 6.21 -22.26 5.32
N VAL A 110 5.11 -22.82 5.81
CA VAL A 110 3.94 -23.14 4.99
C VAL A 110 2.86 -22.11 5.27
N MET A 111 2.25 -21.59 4.22
CA MET A 111 1.10 -20.69 4.33
C MET A 111 -0.03 -21.20 3.45
N ARG A 112 -1.26 -20.81 3.79
CA ARG A 112 -2.44 -21.19 3.03
C ARG A 112 -2.90 -20.03 2.16
N ILE A 113 -3.07 -20.32 0.86
CA ILE A 113 -3.57 -19.36 -0.11
C ILE A 113 -4.71 -20.05 -0.87
N ASP A 114 -5.91 -19.46 -0.83
CA ASP A 114 -7.11 -20.01 -1.48
C ASP A 114 -7.37 -21.48 -1.15
N GLY A 115 -7.17 -21.85 0.12
CA GLY A 115 -7.42 -23.20 0.60
C GLY A 115 -6.33 -24.20 0.30
N ARG A 116 -5.30 -23.83 -0.44
CA ARG A 116 -4.16 -24.68 -0.76
C ARG A 116 -2.94 -24.28 0.06
N ARG A 117 -2.12 -25.26 0.44
CA ARG A 117 -0.92 -25.04 1.24
C ARG A 117 0.29 -24.83 0.34
N TRP A 118 1.06 -23.78 0.62
CA TRP A 118 2.24 -23.39 -0.14
C TRP A 118 3.43 -23.21 0.81
N ARG A 119 4.60 -23.59 0.38
CA ARG A 119 5.83 -23.39 1.14
C ARG A 119 6.60 -22.22 0.55
N ILE A 120 7.05 -21.30 1.40
CA ILE A 120 7.88 -20.17 0.99
C ILE A 120 9.28 -20.68 0.66
N ARG A 121 9.67 -20.54 -0.60
CA ARG A 121 10.96 -21.01 -1.09
C ARG A 121 12.04 -19.93 -1.01
N ALA A 122 11.69 -18.69 -1.35
CA ALA A 122 12.62 -17.58 -1.35
C ALA A 122 11.87 -16.27 -1.16
N ILE A 123 12.57 -15.30 -0.59
CA ILE A 123 12.05 -13.95 -0.36
C ILE A 123 13.01 -12.96 -1.01
N HIS A 124 12.48 -12.10 -1.88
CA HIS A 124 13.23 -11.00 -2.48
C HIS A 124 12.92 -9.72 -1.74
N THR A 125 13.97 -9.01 -1.35
CA THR A 125 13.88 -7.68 -0.75
C THR A 125 14.58 -6.68 -1.67
N GLY A 126 14.63 -5.42 -1.26
CA GLY A 126 15.39 -4.41 -2.00
C GLY A 126 16.89 -4.69 -2.09
N GLU A 127 17.40 -5.54 -1.21
CA GLU A 127 18.83 -5.87 -1.13
C GLU A 127 19.20 -7.20 -1.78
N GLY A 128 18.21 -7.94 -2.29
CA GLY A 128 18.47 -9.20 -2.99
C GLY A 128 17.60 -10.35 -2.54
N ARG A 129 17.99 -11.55 -2.95
CA ARG A 129 17.24 -12.77 -2.69
C ARG A 129 17.73 -13.47 -1.42
N THR A 130 16.77 -13.85 -0.58
CA THR A 130 17.02 -14.60 0.64
C THR A 130 16.33 -15.97 0.53
N VAL A 131 17.08 -17.03 0.81
CA VAL A 131 16.55 -18.41 0.88
C VAL A 131 16.46 -18.89 2.32
N ARG A 132 16.91 -18.10 3.27
CA ARG A 132 16.87 -18.40 4.71
C ARG A 132 16.47 -17.17 5.49
N GLY A 133 15.94 -17.40 6.70
CA GLY A 133 15.58 -16.32 7.61
C GLY A 133 14.19 -15.78 7.38
N LYS A 134 13.92 -14.68 8.02
CA LYS A 134 12.60 -14.03 7.98
C LYS A 134 12.69 -12.57 7.62
N ARG A 135 11.61 -12.05 7.05
CA ARG A 135 11.48 -10.64 6.71
C ARG A 135 10.07 -10.18 6.99
N VAL A 136 9.91 -8.89 7.33
CA VAL A 136 8.59 -8.29 7.48
C VAL A 136 8.02 -7.94 6.11
N ALA A 137 6.69 -7.99 5.98
CA ALA A 137 6.00 -7.74 4.72
C ALA A 137 6.41 -6.42 4.06
N ALA A 138 6.60 -5.36 4.85
CA ALA A 138 6.97 -4.05 4.32
C ALA A 138 8.31 -4.07 3.57
N ASP A 139 9.23 -4.97 3.91
CA ASP A 139 10.54 -5.09 3.28
C ASP A 139 10.56 -6.05 2.10
N ILE A 140 9.49 -6.78 1.88
CA ILE A 140 9.43 -7.83 0.85
C ILE A 140 8.96 -7.24 -0.47
N ARG A 141 9.72 -7.45 -1.53
CA ARG A 141 9.32 -7.11 -2.89
C ARG A 141 8.57 -8.24 -3.55
N ARG A 142 9.01 -9.48 -3.33
CA ARG A 142 8.37 -10.66 -3.89
C ARG A 142 8.75 -11.91 -3.10
N MET A 143 7.79 -12.83 -2.99
CA MET A 143 8.04 -14.16 -2.44
C MET A 143 7.80 -15.22 -3.52
N TYR A 144 8.56 -16.28 -3.46
CA TYR A 144 8.42 -17.45 -4.34
C TYR A 144 7.95 -18.63 -3.53
N LEU A 145 6.86 -19.25 -3.98
CA LEU A 145 6.23 -20.35 -3.26
C LEU A 145 6.03 -21.55 -4.19
N HIS A 146 6.06 -22.74 -3.61
CA HIS A 146 5.70 -23.95 -4.30
C HIS A 146 4.71 -24.75 -3.44
N PRO A 147 3.89 -25.62 -4.06
CA PRO A 147 2.88 -26.36 -3.31
C PRO A 147 3.53 -27.37 -2.39
N VAL A 148 2.88 -27.58 -1.23
CA VAL A 148 3.28 -28.66 -0.32
C VAL A 148 2.71 -29.96 -0.87
N VAL A 149 3.63 -30.88 -1.18
CA VAL A 149 3.25 -32.19 -1.69
C VAL A 149 2.97 -33.09 -0.51
N LYS A 150 1.79 -33.71 -0.47
CA LYS A 150 1.48 -34.77 0.49
C LYS A 150 2.19 -36.02 0.04
N SER A 151 3.12 -36.44 0.83
CA SER A 151 3.74 -37.75 0.66
C SER A 151 2.85 -38.82 1.28
#